data_c79afc504caad34845e681503d2b1294
#
_entry.id   c79afc504caad34845e681503d2b1294
#
_cell.length_a   1.000
_cell.length_b   1.000
_cell.length_c   1.000
_cell.angle_alpha   90.00
_cell.angle_beta   90.00
_cell.angle_gamma   90.00
#
_symmetry.space_group_name_H-M   'P 1'
#
loop_
_entity.id
_entity.type
_entity.pdbx_description
1 polymer ?
#
loop_
_entity_poly.entity_id
_entity_poly.type
_entity_poly.pdbx_seq_one_letter_code
_entity_poly.pdbx_strand_id
1 'polypeptide(L)'
;MSADLFRRFENLIRLGKIKTVKPTKNYLTVTVDCGEITTAPIRYLNLRAGNDKTFDPPSIGEEVVVLSPCGVLEIGIAIGGLNNADNPVLSQDLNKNIRLFSDGCMISYDTNTHALEVILPSN
;
A
#
# COMPACT_ATOMS: atom_id res chain seq x y z
N MET A 1 17.25 -9.94 27.74
CA MET A 1 15.99 -9.70 26.99
C MET A 1 15.30 -11.05 26.79
N SER A 2 14.01 -11.16 27.08
CA SER A 2 13.27 -12.40 26.87
C SER A 2 13.07 -12.66 25.37
N ALA A 3 12.86 -13.93 25.02
CA ALA A 3 12.58 -14.29 23.63
C ALA A 3 11.29 -13.64 23.13
N ASP A 4 10.29 -13.47 24.01
CA ASP A 4 9.03 -12.82 23.66
C ASP A 4 9.24 -11.33 23.35
N LEU A 5 10.00 -10.63 24.17
CA LEU A 5 10.29 -9.21 23.96
C LEU A 5 11.09 -9.02 22.66
N PHE A 6 12.06 -9.88 22.39
CA PHE A 6 12.85 -9.84 21.17
C PHE A 6 11.98 -10.04 19.93
N ARG A 7 11.06 -11.02 19.98
CA ARG A 7 10.14 -11.29 18.88
C ARG A 7 9.20 -10.09 18.63
N ARG A 8 8.68 -9.46 19.69
CA ARG A 8 7.84 -8.25 19.56
C ARG A 8 8.62 -7.11 18.94
N PHE A 9 9.87 -6.96 19.32
CA PHE A 9 10.74 -5.93 18.74
C PHE A 9 10.90 -6.14 17.23
N GLU A 10 11.15 -7.37 16.79
CA GLU A 10 11.29 -7.69 15.37
C GLU A 10 9.99 -7.44 14.60
N ASN A 11 8.85 -7.61 15.24
CA ASN A 11 7.54 -7.46 14.60
C ASN A 11 7.04 -6.02 14.54
N LEU A 12 7.71 -5.06 15.19
CA LEU A 12 7.26 -3.67 15.20
C LEU A 12 7.14 -3.10 13.79
N ILE A 13 8.11 -3.38 12.94
CA ILE A 13 8.15 -2.91 11.54
C ILE A 13 8.63 -4.06 10.67
N ARG A 14 7.81 -4.42 9.67
CA ARG A 14 8.20 -5.42 8.68
C ARG A 14 7.89 -4.90 7.29
N LEU A 15 8.65 -5.38 6.32
CA LEU A 15 8.36 -5.18 4.91
C LEU A 15 7.79 -6.48 4.36
N GLY A 16 6.88 -6.37 3.40
CA GLY A 16 6.31 -7.54 2.76
C GLY A 16 5.54 -7.18 1.52
N LYS A 17 4.91 -8.19 0.93
CA LYS A 17 4.09 -8.03 -0.27
C LYS A 17 2.67 -8.48 0.01
N ILE A 18 1.71 -7.78 -0.56
CA ILE A 18 0.29 -8.12 -0.43
C ILE A 18 0.06 -9.51 -1.00
N LYS A 19 -0.50 -10.40 -0.19
CA LYS A 19 -0.87 -11.75 -0.60
C LYS A 19 -2.35 -11.87 -0.93
N THR A 20 -3.22 -11.30 -0.10
CA THR A 20 -4.66 -11.26 -0.35
C THR A 20 -5.22 -9.90 0.02
N VAL A 21 -6.31 -9.52 -0.63
CA VAL A 21 -7.05 -8.28 -0.36
C VAL A 21 -8.50 -8.64 -0.16
N LYS A 22 -9.09 -8.24 0.98
CA LYS A 22 -10.48 -8.56 1.27
C LYS A 22 -11.15 -7.42 2.03
N PRO A 23 -12.13 -6.74 1.41
CA PRO A 23 -12.94 -5.79 2.15
C PRO A 23 -13.90 -6.53 3.08
N THR A 24 -14.08 -5.99 4.27
CA THR A 24 -15.12 -6.43 5.19
C THR A 24 -16.13 -5.30 5.35
N LYS A 25 -17.14 -5.48 6.20
CA LYS A 25 -18.14 -4.44 6.42
C LYS A 25 -17.50 -3.12 6.89
N ASN A 26 -16.48 -3.21 7.74
CA ASN A 26 -15.89 -2.03 8.38
C ASN A 26 -14.46 -1.74 7.92
N TYR A 27 -13.75 -2.73 7.39
CA TYR A 27 -12.32 -2.62 7.12
C TYR A 27 -11.95 -3.12 5.75
N LEU A 28 -10.98 -2.47 5.14
CA LEU A 28 -10.24 -3.06 4.04
C LEU A 28 -9.08 -3.83 4.66
N THR A 29 -9.07 -5.16 4.48
CA THR A 29 -8.04 -6.00 5.07
C THR A 29 -7.16 -6.63 4.01
N VAL A 30 -5.93 -6.90 4.41
CA VAL A 30 -4.94 -7.59 3.58
C VAL A 30 -4.22 -8.62 4.43
N THR A 31 -3.73 -9.68 3.78
CA THR A 31 -2.67 -10.50 4.36
C THR A 31 -1.37 -10.15 3.66
N VAL A 32 -0.27 -10.15 4.40
CA VAL A 32 1.03 -9.72 3.90
C VAL A 32 2.04 -10.85 4.09
N ASP A 33 2.71 -11.20 3.00
CA ASP A 33 3.82 -12.15 3.02
C ASP A 33 5.09 -11.37 3.35
N CYS A 34 5.63 -11.60 4.54
CA CYS A 34 6.85 -10.95 5.03
C CYS A 34 8.08 -11.86 4.90
N GLY A 35 8.00 -12.90 4.08
CA GLY A 35 9.06 -13.89 3.89
C GLY A 35 8.88 -15.08 4.82
N GLU A 36 9.38 -14.99 6.03
CA GLU A 36 9.29 -16.08 7.02
C GLU A 36 7.89 -16.28 7.57
N ILE A 37 7.09 -15.21 7.59
CA ILE A 37 5.72 -15.24 8.11
C ILE A 37 4.76 -14.58 7.14
N THR A 38 3.50 -14.99 7.19
CA THR A 38 2.38 -14.31 6.54
C THR A 38 1.46 -13.81 7.63
N THR A 39 1.04 -12.55 7.56
CA THR A 39 0.15 -11.99 8.57
C THR A 39 -1.25 -12.60 8.47
N ALA A 40 -1.98 -12.61 9.58
CA ALA A 40 -3.43 -12.73 9.56
C ALA A 40 -4.01 -11.50 8.85
N PRO A 41 -5.33 -11.47 8.53
CA PRO A 41 -5.92 -10.27 7.95
C PRO A 41 -5.73 -9.07 8.87
N ILE A 42 -5.11 -8.02 8.35
CA ILE A 42 -4.85 -6.77 9.05
C ILE A 42 -5.42 -5.61 8.24
N ARG A 43 -5.62 -4.47 8.90
CA ARG A 43 -6.19 -3.29 8.23
C ARG A 43 -5.19 -2.68 7.26
N TYR A 44 -5.71 -2.23 6.12
CA TYR A 44 -4.95 -1.47 5.14
C TYR A 44 -5.30 0.02 5.28
N LEU A 45 -4.28 0.88 5.29
CA LEU A 45 -4.45 2.31 5.49
C LEU A 45 -5.11 2.96 4.28
N ASN A 46 -6.20 3.71 4.50
CA ASN A 46 -6.73 4.66 3.54
C ASN A 46 -6.25 6.07 3.90
N LEU A 47 -6.08 6.93 2.91
CA LEU A 47 -5.61 8.29 3.15
C LEU A 47 -6.60 9.10 4.00
N ARG A 48 -7.90 8.92 3.77
CA ARG A 48 -8.94 9.59 4.54
C ARG A 48 -10.04 8.61 4.91
N ALA A 49 -10.44 8.60 6.18
CA ALA A 49 -11.45 7.70 6.70
C ALA A 49 -12.32 8.38 7.76
N GLY A 50 -12.63 9.64 7.54
CA GLY A 50 -13.48 10.45 8.41
C GLY A 50 -14.70 10.95 7.65
N ASN A 51 -15.03 12.25 7.76
CA ASN A 51 -16.09 12.86 6.96
C ASN A 51 -15.75 12.79 5.46
N ASP A 52 -14.49 13.12 5.12
CA ASP A 52 -13.96 12.84 3.79
C ASP A 52 -13.39 11.43 3.79
N LYS A 53 -13.63 10.69 2.72
CA LYS A 53 -13.22 9.27 2.62
C LYS A 53 -12.56 9.00 1.28
N THR A 54 -11.55 8.16 1.31
CA THR A 54 -10.95 7.59 0.09
C THR A 54 -11.12 6.09 0.09
N PHE A 55 -11.15 5.50 -1.09
CA PHE A 55 -11.13 4.05 -1.24
C PHE A 55 -10.20 3.71 -2.40
N ASP A 56 -9.03 3.17 -2.06
CA ASP A 56 -7.98 2.88 -3.04
C ASP A 56 -7.31 1.55 -2.65
N PRO A 57 -7.95 0.41 -2.99
CA PRO A 57 -7.43 -0.89 -2.58
C PRO A 57 -6.13 -1.21 -3.29
N PRO A 58 -5.20 -1.89 -2.60
CA PRO A 58 -3.96 -2.33 -3.21
C PRO A 58 -4.18 -3.55 -4.10
N SER A 59 -3.17 -3.85 -4.90
CA SER A 59 -3.14 -5.09 -5.71
C SER A 59 -2.29 -6.14 -5.00
N ILE A 60 -2.57 -7.40 -5.31
CA ILE A 60 -1.73 -8.51 -4.89
C ILE A 60 -0.32 -8.31 -5.46
N GLY A 61 0.69 -8.48 -4.63
CA GLY A 61 2.10 -8.32 -5.01
C GLY A 61 2.68 -6.95 -4.74
N GLU A 62 1.86 -5.95 -4.38
CA GLU A 62 2.41 -4.65 -4.00
C GLU A 62 3.25 -4.76 -2.73
N GLU A 63 4.35 -4.02 -2.68
CA GLU A 63 5.20 -3.97 -1.51
C GLU A 63 4.66 -2.97 -0.49
N VAL A 64 4.62 -3.39 0.77
CA VAL A 64 4.03 -2.62 1.85
C VAL A 64 4.91 -2.65 3.09
N VAL A 65 4.71 -1.67 3.97
CA VAL A 65 5.24 -1.65 5.33
C VAL A 65 4.13 -2.10 6.27
N VAL A 66 4.45 -3.00 7.19
CA VAL A 66 3.54 -3.41 8.26
C VAL A 66 4.04 -2.82 9.56
N LEU A 67 3.22 -1.98 10.19
CA LEU A 67 3.47 -1.43 11.52
C LEU A 67 2.59 -2.18 12.51
N SER A 68 3.23 -2.80 13.51
CA SER A 68 2.50 -3.62 14.49
C SER A 68 2.68 -3.03 15.88
N PRO A 69 1.65 -2.33 16.41
CA PRO A 69 1.73 -1.75 17.74
C PRO A 69 2.11 -2.80 18.78
N CYS A 70 3.05 -2.46 19.65
CA CYS A 70 3.61 -3.35 20.66
C CYS A 70 4.19 -4.66 20.10
N GLY A 71 4.46 -4.72 18.79
CA GLY A 71 4.95 -5.93 18.13
C GLY A 71 3.90 -7.02 17.98
N VAL A 72 2.63 -6.69 18.10
CA VAL A 72 1.52 -7.65 17.96
C VAL A 72 1.04 -7.62 16.52
N LEU A 73 1.36 -8.67 15.74
CA LEU A 73 1.06 -8.71 14.31
C LEU A 73 -0.43 -8.64 14.00
N GLU A 74 -1.27 -9.21 14.85
CA GLU A 74 -2.72 -9.29 14.63
C GLU A 74 -3.42 -7.92 14.65
N ILE A 75 -2.78 -6.92 15.24
CA ILE A 75 -3.28 -5.54 15.23
C ILE A 75 -2.43 -4.64 14.32
N GLY A 76 -1.67 -5.25 13.42
CA GLY A 76 -0.85 -4.55 12.46
C GLY A 76 -1.65 -3.70 11.49
N ILE A 77 -0.95 -2.76 10.88
CA ILE A 77 -1.50 -1.87 9.85
C ILE A 77 -0.56 -1.92 8.66
N ALA A 78 -1.09 -2.23 7.48
CA ALA A 78 -0.31 -2.25 6.25
C ALA A 78 -0.42 -0.90 5.53
N ILE A 79 0.71 -0.39 5.08
CA ILE A 79 0.81 0.89 4.35
C ILE A 79 1.51 0.60 3.03
N GLY A 80 0.83 0.88 1.91
CA GLY A 80 1.36 0.62 0.58
C GLY A 80 2.18 1.76 0.01
N GLY A 81 2.59 1.57 -1.23
CA GLY A 81 3.22 2.61 -2.01
C GLY A 81 4.74 2.52 -2.12
N LEU A 82 5.34 1.38 -1.82
CA LEU A 82 6.78 1.20 -2.04
C LEU A 82 7.04 0.68 -3.45
N ASN A 83 7.77 1.47 -4.23
CA ASN A 83 8.24 1.03 -5.55
C ASN A 83 9.39 0.03 -5.40
N ASN A 84 9.49 -0.86 -6.37
CA ASN A 84 10.57 -1.84 -6.47
C ASN A 84 10.77 -2.22 -7.95
N ALA A 85 11.59 -3.24 -8.22
CA ALA A 85 11.87 -3.66 -9.59
C ALA A 85 10.63 -4.20 -10.32
N ASP A 86 9.69 -4.80 -9.59
CA ASP A 86 8.45 -5.34 -10.18
C ASP A 86 7.41 -4.24 -10.42
N ASN A 87 7.41 -3.21 -9.58
CA ASN A 87 6.49 -2.07 -9.67
C ASN A 87 7.29 -0.76 -9.58
N PRO A 88 7.98 -0.39 -10.67
CA PRO A 88 8.88 0.76 -10.66
C PRO A 88 8.12 2.09 -10.66
N VAL A 89 8.86 3.18 -10.46
CA VAL A 89 8.28 4.52 -10.55
C VAL A 89 7.76 4.79 -11.96
N LEU A 90 6.67 5.54 -12.04
CA LEU A 90 6.02 5.86 -13.33
C LEU A 90 6.82 6.86 -14.17
N SER A 91 7.66 7.68 -13.53
CA SER A 91 8.41 8.73 -14.23
C SER A 91 9.63 9.11 -13.39
N GLN A 92 10.64 9.66 -14.06
CA GLN A 92 11.79 10.27 -13.40
C GLN A 92 11.72 11.80 -13.44
N ASP A 93 10.65 12.35 -14.02
CA ASP A 93 10.42 13.78 -14.10
C ASP A 93 9.71 14.27 -12.84
N LEU A 94 10.41 15.00 -11.99
CA LEU A 94 9.91 15.46 -10.70
C LEU A 94 8.83 16.54 -10.80
N ASN A 95 8.59 17.08 -11.99
CA ASN A 95 7.52 18.07 -12.23
C ASN A 95 6.17 17.39 -12.50
N LYS A 96 6.15 16.07 -12.64
CA LYS A 96 4.93 15.35 -12.98
C LYS A 96 4.27 14.73 -11.76
N ASN A 97 2.95 14.83 -11.71
CA ASN A 97 2.09 14.11 -10.78
C ASN A 97 1.19 13.20 -11.61
N ILE A 98 1.25 11.89 -11.38
CA ILE A 98 0.61 10.91 -12.24
C ILE A 98 -0.21 9.93 -11.41
N ARG A 99 -1.43 9.65 -11.86
CA ARG A 99 -2.24 8.53 -11.38
C ARG A 99 -2.48 7.59 -12.56
N LEU A 100 -1.97 6.38 -12.47
CA LEU A 100 -2.17 5.35 -13.48
C LEU A 100 -3.02 4.24 -12.89
N PHE A 101 -4.11 3.90 -13.58
CA PHE A 101 -5.00 2.81 -13.17
C PHE A 101 -4.63 1.53 -13.90
N SER A 102 -5.07 0.39 -13.34
CA SER A 102 -4.71 -0.93 -13.88
C SER A 102 -5.21 -1.16 -15.31
N ASP A 103 -6.27 -0.47 -15.73
CA ASP A 103 -6.81 -0.58 -17.07
C ASP A 103 -6.15 0.35 -18.09
N GLY A 104 -5.15 1.14 -17.66
CA GLY A 104 -4.45 2.10 -18.50
C GLY A 104 -5.00 3.52 -18.48
N CYS A 105 -6.09 3.77 -17.76
CA CYS A 105 -6.55 5.14 -17.53
C CYS A 105 -5.46 5.92 -16.78
N MET A 106 -5.17 7.13 -17.23
CA MET A 106 -4.12 7.96 -16.62
C MET A 106 -4.59 9.39 -16.45
N ILE A 107 -4.28 9.96 -15.30
CA ILE A 107 -4.49 11.38 -15.02
C ILE A 107 -3.13 11.94 -14.62
N SER A 108 -2.66 12.98 -15.30
CA SER A 108 -1.37 13.59 -14.98
C SER A 108 -1.42 15.10 -15.05
N TYR A 109 -0.58 15.73 -14.26
CA TYR A 109 -0.37 17.17 -14.30
C TYR A 109 1.13 17.45 -14.28
N ASP A 110 1.57 18.31 -15.19
CA ASP A 110 2.96 18.76 -15.28
C ASP A 110 3.04 20.19 -14.76
N THR A 111 3.76 20.38 -13.65
CA THR A 111 3.89 21.70 -13.03
C THR A 111 4.80 22.64 -13.80
N ASN A 112 5.63 22.11 -14.69
CA ASN A 112 6.52 22.94 -15.54
C ASN A 112 5.79 23.51 -16.75
N THR A 113 5.02 22.67 -17.45
CA THR A 113 4.28 23.09 -18.65
C THR A 113 2.85 23.49 -18.37
N HIS A 114 2.37 23.25 -17.13
CA HIS A 114 0.98 23.49 -16.69
C HIS A 114 -0.03 22.66 -17.49
N ALA A 115 0.38 21.49 -17.97
CA ALA A 115 -0.46 20.63 -18.79
C ALA A 115 -1.17 19.59 -17.93
N LEU A 116 -2.50 19.57 -18.00
CA LEU A 116 -3.34 18.53 -17.43
C LEU A 116 -3.72 17.57 -18.54
N GLU A 117 -3.46 16.28 -18.33
CA GLU A 117 -3.74 15.24 -19.33
C GLU A 117 -4.56 14.14 -18.71
N VAL A 118 -5.62 13.71 -19.41
CA VAL A 118 -6.44 12.57 -19.03
C VAL A 118 -6.51 11.64 -20.22
N ILE A 119 -6.08 10.39 -20.01
CA ILE A 119 -6.12 9.35 -21.04
C ILE A 119 -7.05 8.26 -20.55
N LEU A 120 -8.06 7.93 -21.36
CA LEU A 120 -8.97 6.83 -21.07
C LEU A 120 -8.52 5.60 -21.87
N PRO A 121 -8.70 4.39 -21.31
CA PRO A 121 -8.36 3.18 -22.04
C PRO A 121 -9.26 3.03 -23.27
N SER A 122 -8.71 2.49 -24.35
CA SER A 122 -9.51 2.16 -25.52
C SER A 122 -10.26 0.86 -25.29
N ASN A 123 -11.47 0.77 -25.83
CA ASN A 123 -12.29 -0.44 -25.77
C ASN A 123 -11.82 -1.52 -26.74
#